data_e71ac6ce707442cd4f50155a51deaae3
#
_entry.id   e71ac6ce707442cd4f50155a51deaae3
#
_cell.length_a   1.000
_cell.length_b   1.000
_cell.length_c   1.000
_cell.angle_alpha   90.00
_cell.angle_beta   90.00
_cell.angle_gamma   90.00
#
_symmetry.space_group_name_H-M   'P 1'
#
loop_
_entity.id
_entity.type
_entity.pdbx_description
1 polymer ?
#
loop_
_entity_poly.entity_id
_entity_poly.type
_entity_poly.pdbx_seq_one_letter_code
_entity_poly.pdbx_strand_id
1 'polypeptide(L)'
;VTDWFDEFIPRHVRDLDVYQPGKPIEELERELGITGAIKVASNENPLGPSPKALAALPAALPHLHLYPDAGGFALRRAIASKLGVELGQVALGNGSNDLLYQLVLATCEPTDEVLSHKYAFLSYRLSAQVAGRPFVAAATSGELACDVDKLLAAITPRTKLVVLGTPNNPTGSVITKAAAEKILAALPPRALLVIDEAYQEYAAAWPEVDKVDGLELLRTDRRVLVLRTFSKIYGLAGIRVGYALGDQAVLDVLGRVGRTFHVSSLAQIAALAALDDDEHVHASARHARGCIERMRAEIQAPNGLVYPSVANFVLIDCGRPSKPVYEALLRRGVIVRPMAAWGLTGAIRISVGRDDEMPRVISAVNDVLRG
;
A
#
# COMPACT_ATOMS: atom_id res chain seq x y z
N VAL A 1 3.18 12.42 40.94
CA VAL A 1 1.97 13.05 40.40
C VAL A 1 1.90 12.63 38.98
N THR A 2 1.00 11.70 38.67
CA THR A 2 0.68 11.33 37.27
C THR A 2 0.20 12.61 36.57
N ASP A 3 0.78 12.90 35.41
CA ASP A 3 0.32 14.01 34.60
C ASP A 3 -1.14 13.74 34.18
N TRP A 4 -2.04 14.72 34.35
CA TRP A 4 -3.42 14.64 33.90
C TRP A 4 -3.53 14.07 32.47
N PHE A 5 -2.60 14.41 31.58
CA PHE A 5 -2.52 13.94 30.22
C PHE A 5 -2.36 12.40 30.16
N ASP A 6 -1.55 11.81 31.03
CA ASP A 6 -1.33 10.36 31.10
C ASP A 6 -2.57 9.58 31.49
N GLU A 7 -3.46 10.19 32.29
CA GLU A 7 -4.74 9.60 32.67
C GLU A 7 -5.83 9.83 31.63
N PHE A 8 -5.76 10.97 30.90
CA PHE A 8 -6.76 11.36 29.91
C PHE A 8 -6.64 10.57 28.59
N ILE A 9 -5.43 10.24 28.13
CA ILE A 9 -5.19 9.57 26.86
C ILE A 9 -5.11 8.06 27.05
N PRO A 10 -5.94 7.25 26.29
CA PRO A 10 -5.83 5.81 26.34
C PRO A 10 -4.40 5.33 26.05
N ARG A 11 -3.91 4.36 26.83
CA ARG A 11 -2.52 3.88 26.75
C ARG A 11 -2.12 3.48 25.33
N HIS A 12 -2.98 2.72 24.61
CA HIS A 12 -2.70 2.29 23.25
C HIS A 12 -2.57 3.42 22.23
N VAL A 13 -3.13 4.61 22.51
CA VAL A 13 -2.96 5.82 21.69
C VAL A 13 -1.68 6.57 22.07
N ARG A 14 -1.41 6.67 23.37
CA ARG A 14 -0.23 7.37 23.90
C ARG A 14 1.07 6.68 23.43
N ASP A 15 1.08 5.37 23.35
CA ASP A 15 2.23 4.56 22.98
C ASP A 15 2.42 4.44 21.44
N LEU A 16 1.60 5.16 20.63
CA LEU A 16 1.73 5.15 19.17
C LEU A 16 2.87 6.03 18.68
N ASP A 17 3.70 5.47 17.82
CA ASP A 17 4.64 6.26 17.04
C ASP A 17 3.89 7.07 15.96
N VAL A 18 4.23 8.36 15.85
CA VAL A 18 3.72 9.18 14.75
C VAL A 18 4.33 8.72 13.43
N TYR A 19 3.46 8.39 12.46
CA TYR A 19 3.93 8.04 11.12
C TYR A 19 4.72 9.21 10.51
N GLN A 20 5.98 8.96 10.16
CA GLN A 20 6.83 9.94 9.51
C GLN A 20 6.64 9.86 8.00
N PRO A 21 6.02 10.86 7.34
CA PRO A 21 5.91 10.89 5.89
C PRO A 21 7.29 11.04 5.23
N GLY A 22 7.37 10.80 3.93
CA GLY A 22 8.56 11.14 3.15
C GLY A 22 8.76 12.67 3.09
N LYS A 23 10.02 13.12 3.09
CA LYS A 23 10.36 14.55 3.03
C LYS A 23 9.75 15.20 1.77
N PRO A 24 9.07 16.36 1.87
CA PRO A 24 8.61 17.12 0.70
C PRO A 24 9.78 17.65 -0.13
N ILE A 25 9.56 17.81 -1.45
CA ILE A 25 10.59 18.36 -2.37
C ILE A 25 10.93 19.79 -1.96
N GLU A 26 9.93 20.62 -1.77
CA GLU A 26 10.06 22.04 -1.46
C GLU A 26 10.78 22.28 -0.13
N GLU A 27 10.61 21.36 0.83
CA GLU A 27 11.33 21.41 2.11
C GLU A 27 12.82 21.15 1.90
N LEU A 28 13.18 20.09 1.15
CA LEU A 28 14.57 19.77 0.86
C LEU A 28 15.27 20.89 0.08
N GLU A 29 14.60 21.40 -0.96
CA GLU A 29 15.15 22.47 -1.80
C GLU A 29 15.41 23.75 -1.00
N ARG A 30 14.49 24.12 -0.10
CA ARG A 30 14.66 25.26 0.80
C ARG A 30 15.81 25.06 1.81
N GLU A 31 15.92 23.86 2.41
CA GLU A 31 16.98 23.58 3.39
C GLU A 31 18.38 23.54 2.80
N LEU A 32 18.53 23.03 1.59
CA LEU A 32 19.83 22.85 0.94
C LEU A 32 20.17 23.97 -0.05
N GLY A 33 19.25 24.89 -0.36
CA GLY A 33 19.44 25.92 -1.38
C GLY A 33 19.61 25.34 -2.79
N ILE A 34 18.97 24.21 -3.09
CA ILE A 34 19.05 23.54 -4.40
C ILE A 34 17.71 23.62 -5.12
N THR A 35 17.71 23.27 -6.41
CA THR A 35 16.51 23.12 -7.25
C THR A 35 16.54 21.80 -8.00
N GLY A 36 15.37 21.30 -8.42
CA GLY A 36 15.27 20.08 -9.21
C GLY A 36 15.57 18.83 -8.39
N ALA A 37 15.14 18.79 -7.11
CA ALA A 37 15.17 17.60 -6.30
C ALA A 37 14.18 16.55 -6.85
N ILE A 38 14.58 15.28 -6.82
CA ILE A 38 13.79 14.15 -7.30
C ILE A 38 13.27 13.36 -6.11
N LYS A 39 11.95 13.12 -6.03
CA LYS A 39 11.32 12.33 -4.95
C LYS A 39 10.86 10.98 -5.49
N VAL A 40 11.55 9.93 -5.07
CA VAL A 40 11.24 8.52 -5.37
C VAL A 40 11.00 7.73 -4.07
N ALA A 41 10.14 8.28 -3.19
CA ALA A 41 9.97 7.82 -1.81
C ALA A 41 8.58 7.24 -1.48
N SER A 42 7.54 7.57 -2.26
CA SER A 42 6.14 7.35 -1.84
C SER A 42 5.34 6.41 -2.75
N ASN A 43 6.00 5.75 -3.70
CA ASN A 43 5.38 4.82 -4.64
C ASN A 43 4.24 5.48 -5.44
N GLU A 44 4.42 6.76 -5.77
CA GLU A 44 3.55 7.52 -6.65
C GLU A 44 3.73 7.06 -8.10
N ASN A 45 2.76 7.32 -8.98
CA ASN A 45 2.90 7.02 -10.40
C ASN A 45 3.66 8.17 -11.10
N PRO A 46 4.87 7.95 -11.65
CA PRO A 46 5.65 9.02 -12.28
C PRO A 46 5.05 9.54 -13.60
N LEU A 47 4.13 8.78 -14.23
CA LEU A 47 3.41 9.25 -15.42
C LEU A 47 2.26 10.20 -15.08
N GLY A 48 2.03 10.47 -13.79
CA GLY A 48 0.96 11.35 -13.33
C GLY A 48 -0.41 10.66 -13.26
N PRO A 49 -1.48 11.45 -13.10
CA PRO A 49 -2.85 10.92 -13.04
C PRO A 49 -3.36 10.52 -14.42
N SER A 50 -4.31 9.56 -14.44
CA SER A 50 -5.03 9.17 -15.65
C SER A 50 -5.55 10.40 -16.42
N PRO A 51 -5.25 10.54 -17.71
CA PRO A 51 -5.76 11.63 -18.54
C PRO A 51 -7.28 11.72 -18.56
N LYS A 52 -7.98 10.58 -18.54
CA LYS A 52 -9.45 10.54 -18.46
C LYS A 52 -9.96 11.11 -17.15
N ALA A 53 -9.27 10.81 -16.04
CA ALA A 53 -9.61 11.39 -14.74
C ALA A 53 -9.46 12.91 -14.73
N LEU A 54 -8.33 13.43 -15.26
CA LEU A 54 -8.12 14.87 -15.37
C LEU A 54 -9.18 15.54 -16.22
N ALA A 55 -9.56 14.95 -17.35
CA ALA A 55 -10.59 15.50 -18.24
C ALA A 55 -11.98 15.55 -17.60
N ALA A 56 -12.30 14.64 -16.65
CA ALA A 56 -13.61 14.58 -15.99
C ALA A 56 -13.77 15.60 -14.85
N LEU A 57 -12.68 16.04 -14.21
CA LEU A 57 -12.72 16.88 -13.00
C LEU A 57 -13.31 18.29 -13.23
N PRO A 58 -13.03 19.03 -14.31
CA PRO A 58 -13.54 20.40 -14.49
C PRO A 58 -15.07 20.49 -14.41
N ALA A 59 -15.79 19.51 -14.93
CA ALA A 59 -17.26 19.48 -14.87
C ALA A 59 -17.82 19.33 -13.44
N ALA A 60 -17.04 18.82 -12.51
CA ALA A 60 -17.43 18.65 -11.12
C ALA A 60 -17.22 19.90 -10.25
N LEU A 61 -16.31 20.80 -10.64
CA LEU A 61 -15.93 21.96 -9.83
C LEU A 61 -17.08 22.89 -9.46
N PRO A 62 -18.04 23.20 -10.37
CA PRO A 62 -19.19 24.05 -10.03
C PRO A 62 -20.11 23.46 -8.94
N HIS A 63 -20.02 22.16 -8.68
CA HIS A 63 -20.87 21.43 -7.74
C HIS A 63 -20.22 21.15 -6.38
N LEU A 64 -19.06 21.74 -6.08
CA LEU A 64 -18.30 21.50 -4.83
C LEU A 64 -19.05 21.91 -3.56
N HIS A 65 -20.10 22.71 -3.66
CA HIS A 65 -20.97 23.11 -2.54
C HIS A 65 -21.95 22.01 -2.11
N LEU A 66 -22.04 20.90 -2.87
CA LEU A 66 -22.91 19.76 -2.56
C LEU A 66 -22.10 18.63 -1.90
N TYR A 67 -22.74 17.93 -0.96
CA TYR A 67 -22.19 16.69 -0.46
C TYR A 67 -22.11 15.62 -1.58
N PRO A 68 -21.11 14.71 -1.52
CA PRO A 68 -21.03 13.60 -2.46
C PRO A 68 -22.17 12.59 -2.26
N ASP A 69 -22.38 11.71 -3.26
CA ASP A 69 -23.14 10.49 -3.04
C ASP A 69 -22.46 9.64 -1.95
N ALA A 70 -23.12 9.49 -0.80
CA ALA A 70 -22.59 8.75 0.34
C ALA A 70 -22.33 7.27 0.02
N GLY A 71 -23.14 6.67 -0.85
CA GLY A 71 -23.01 5.29 -1.29
C GLY A 71 -22.02 5.09 -2.45
N GLY A 72 -21.66 6.17 -3.17
CA GLY A 72 -20.81 6.11 -4.36
C GLY A 72 -21.35 5.18 -5.44
N PHE A 73 -22.67 5.19 -5.66
CA PHE A 73 -23.38 4.20 -6.48
C PHE A 73 -22.78 4.05 -7.88
N ALA A 74 -22.50 5.16 -8.58
CA ALA A 74 -21.97 5.14 -9.94
C ALA A 74 -20.61 4.43 -10.02
N LEU A 75 -19.69 4.78 -9.12
CA LEU A 75 -18.35 4.18 -9.06
C LEU A 75 -18.42 2.70 -8.64
N ARG A 76 -19.20 2.36 -7.61
CA ARG A 76 -19.39 0.97 -7.18
C ARG A 76 -19.95 0.09 -8.30
N ARG A 77 -20.96 0.60 -9.02
CA ARG A 77 -21.55 -0.12 -10.16
C ARG A 77 -20.54 -0.34 -11.28
N ALA A 78 -19.72 0.66 -11.60
CA ALA A 78 -18.68 0.53 -12.62
C ALA A 78 -17.60 -0.50 -12.20
N ILE A 79 -17.14 -0.47 -10.94
CA ILE A 79 -16.21 -1.46 -10.40
C ILE A 79 -16.83 -2.87 -10.45
N ALA A 80 -18.05 -3.02 -9.99
CA ALA A 80 -18.76 -4.30 -9.99
C ALA A 80 -18.88 -4.87 -11.41
N SER A 81 -19.28 -4.05 -12.37
CA SER A 81 -19.37 -4.43 -13.79
C SER A 81 -18.01 -4.83 -14.38
N LYS A 82 -16.95 -4.02 -14.13
CA LYS A 82 -15.61 -4.30 -14.67
C LYS A 82 -15.01 -5.60 -14.11
N LEU A 83 -15.29 -5.91 -12.85
CA LEU A 83 -14.72 -7.07 -12.15
C LEU A 83 -15.63 -8.31 -12.14
N GLY A 84 -16.87 -8.20 -12.65
CA GLY A 84 -17.83 -9.30 -12.68
C GLY A 84 -18.24 -9.77 -11.28
N VAL A 85 -18.54 -8.81 -10.38
CA VAL A 85 -19.04 -9.04 -9.02
C VAL A 85 -20.37 -8.32 -8.79
N GLU A 86 -21.08 -8.68 -7.74
CA GLU A 86 -22.31 -8.00 -7.37
C GLU A 86 -22.05 -6.62 -6.76
N LEU A 87 -22.99 -5.67 -6.89
CA LEU A 87 -22.86 -4.32 -6.32
C LEU A 87 -22.65 -4.34 -4.81
N GLY A 88 -23.29 -5.28 -4.10
CA GLY A 88 -23.13 -5.47 -2.65
C GLY A 88 -21.74 -5.95 -2.24
N GLN A 89 -20.97 -6.49 -3.17
CA GLN A 89 -19.59 -6.95 -2.94
C GLN A 89 -18.54 -5.85 -3.12
N VAL A 90 -18.93 -4.57 -3.28
CA VAL A 90 -18.02 -3.45 -3.44
C VAL A 90 -18.28 -2.40 -2.35
N ALA A 91 -17.25 -2.01 -1.61
CA ALA A 91 -17.28 -0.86 -0.70
C ALA A 91 -16.19 0.15 -1.08
N LEU A 92 -16.50 1.45 -0.95
CA LEU A 92 -15.51 2.53 -1.20
C LEU A 92 -14.91 3.01 0.12
N GLY A 93 -13.69 3.55 0.05
CA GLY A 93 -13.02 4.18 1.18
C GLY A 93 -12.14 5.36 0.75
N ASN A 94 -11.72 6.17 1.71
CA ASN A 94 -10.78 7.28 1.51
C ASN A 94 -9.33 6.73 1.31
N GLY A 95 -9.15 5.91 0.26
CA GLY A 95 -8.04 5.01 0.03
C GLY A 95 -8.26 3.64 0.69
N SER A 96 -7.56 2.60 0.21
CA SER A 96 -7.64 1.25 0.79
C SER A 96 -7.23 1.20 2.28
N ASN A 97 -6.37 2.11 2.70
CA ASN A 97 -5.93 2.22 4.09
C ASN A 97 -7.07 2.60 5.05
N ASP A 98 -8.00 3.46 4.63
CA ASP A 98 -9.20 3.80 5.40
C ASP A 98 -10.10 2.57 5.61
N LEU A 99 -10.29 1.77 4.55
CA LEU A 99 -11.05 0.51 4.63
C LEU A 99 -10.42 -0.50 5.59
N LEU A 100 -9.08 -0.56 5.63
CA LEU A 100 -8.38 -1.41 6.59
C LEU A 100 -8.64 -0.97 8.04
N TYR A 101 -8.59 0.34 8.33
CA TYR A 101 -8.95 0.88 9.65
C TYR A 101 -10.40 0.54 10.01
N GLN A 102 -11.33 0.78 9.10
CA GLN A 102 -12.73 0.44 9.29
C GLN A 102 -12.92 -1.05 9.56
N LEU A 103 -12.20 -1.92 8.82
CA LEU A 103 -12.29 -3.37 8.98
C LEU A 103 -11.88 -3.81 10.40
N VAL A 104 -10.74 -3.32 10.89
CA VAL A 104 -10.28 -3.63 12.26
C VAL A 104 -11.28 -3.14 13.30
N LEU A 105 -11.77 -1.90 13.17
CA LEU A 105 -12.75 -1.32 14.10
C LEU A 105 -14.09 -2.06 14.09
N ALA A 106 -14.54 -2.50 12.92
CA ALA A 106 -15.85 -3.13 12.74
C ALA A 106 -15.88 -4.62 13.16
N THR A 107 -14.73 -5.31 13.09
CA THR A 107 -14.72 -6.77 13.17
C THR A 107 -13.93 -7.34 14.34
N CYS A 108 -12.99 -6.59 14.92
CA CYS A 108 -12.10 -7.09 15.96
C CYS A 108 -12.57 -6.69 17.35
N GLU A 109 -12.79 -7.66 18.22
CA GLU A 109 -12.97 -7.47 19.66
C GLU A 109 -11.62 -7.12 20.34
N PRO A 110 -11.60 -6.62 21.59
CA PRO A 110 -10.36 -6.20 22.27
C PRO A 110 -9.24 -7.23 22.32
N THR A 111 -9.59 -8.51 22.36
CA THR A 111 -8.64 -9.63 22.45
C THR A 111 -8.33 -10.30 21.12
N ASP A 112 -9.01 -9.89 20.05
CA ASP A 112 -8.78 -10.42 18.71
C ASP A 112 -7.45 -9.94 18.14
N GLU A 113 -6.79 -10.83 17.41
CA GLU A 113 -5.48 -10.60 16.85
C GLU A 113 -5.56 -10.26 15.36
N VAL A 114 -4.82 -9.22 14.95
CA VAL A 114 -4.50 -8.94 13.55
C VAL A 114 -3.11 -9.52 13.28
N LEU A 115 -3.03 -10.49 12.37
CA LEU A 115 -1.81 -11.20 12.00
C LEU A 115 -1.30 -10.75 10.64
N SER A 116 -0.01 -10.51 10.54
CA SER A 116 0.72 -10.36 9.27
C SER A 116 2.16 -10.83 9.43
N HIS A 117 2.98 -10.71 8.41
CA HIS A 117 4.41 -10.98 8.53
C HIS A 117 5.21 -9.73 8.95
N LYS A 118 6.43 -9.93 9.45
CA LYS A 118 7.26 -8.90 10.10
C LYS A 118 7.49 -7.66 9.24
N TYR A 119 7.74 -7.83 7.95
CA TYR A 119 8.02 -6.73 7.03
C TYR A 119 6.85 -6.44 6.09
N ALA A 120 5.63 -6.55 6.60
CA ALA A 120 4.42 -6.13 5.90
C ALA A 120 4.23 -4.60 5.95
N PHE A 121 3.25 -4.09 5.23
CA PHE A 121 2.95 -2.66 5.22
C PHE A 121 2.59 -2.15 6.63
N LEU A 122 3.23 -1.05 7.05
CA LEU A 122 3.10 -0.52 8.42
C LEU A 122 1.66 -0.27 8.86
N SER A 123 0.79 0.10 7.92
CA SER A 123 -0.60 0.39 8.25
C SER A 123 -1.36 -0.80 8.81
N TYR A 124 -0.94 -2.05 8.56
CA TYR A 124 -1.58 -3.21 9.17
C TYR A 124 -1.39 -3.19 10.68
N ARG A 125 -0.16 -2.98 11.13
CA ARG A 125 0.16 -2.81 12.55
C ARG A 125 -0.50 -1.56 13.14
N LEU A 126 -0.39 -0.42 12.46
CA LEU A 126 -0.95 0.84 12.95
C LEU A 126 -2.47 0.78 13.08
N SER A 127 -3.18 0.17 12.14
CA SER A 127 -4.64 -0.01 12.23
C SER A 127 -5.05 -0.82 13.46
N ALA A 128 -4.34 -1.91 13.75
CA ALA A 128 -4.57 -2.71 14.94
C ALA A 128 -4.29 -1.90 16.22
N GLN A 129 -3.14 -1.22 16.29
CA GLN A 129 -2.72 -0.45 17.44
C GLN A 129 -3.65 0.73 17.74
N VAL A 130 -4.06 1.51 16.71
CA VAL A 130 -5.02 2.62 16.88
C VAL A 130 -6.37 2.12 17.40
N ALA A 131 -6.79 0.94 16.99
CA ALA A 131 -8.00 0.31 17.50
C ALA A 131 -7.82 -0.35 18.87
N GLY A 132 -6.61 -0.35 19.44
CA GLY A 132 -6.30 -1.04 20.70
C GLY A 132 -6.35 -2.57 20.59
N ARG A 133 -6.01 -3.11 19.40
CA ARG A 133 -6.03 -4.56 19.13
C ARG A 133 -4.60 -5.12 19.06
N PRO A 134 -4.37 -6.36 19.53
CA PRO A 134 -3.09 -7.02 19.37
C PRO A 134 -2.70 -7.19 17.90
N PHE A 135 -1.44 -6.87 17.59
CA PHE A 135 -0.84 -7.16 16.29
C PHE A 135 0.22 -8.24 16.44
N VAL A 136 0.10 -9.32 15.66
CA VAL A 136 1.05 -10.42 15.63
C VAL A 136 1.84 -10.36 14.34
N ALA A 137 3.17 -10.35 14.45
CA ALA A 137 4.08 -10.30 13.30
C ALA A 137 4.82 -11.65 13.18
N ALA A 138 4.41 -12.49 12.23
CA ALA A 138 5.11 -13.73 11.93
C ALA A 138 6.49 -13.42 11.33
N ALA A 139 7.49 -14.23 11.69
CA ALA A 139 8.84 -14.08 11.12
C ALA A 139 8.82 -14.32 9.60
N THR A 140 9.79 -13.72 8.89
CA THR A 140 9.94 -13.85 7.43
C THR A 140 11.05 -14.84 7.09
N SER A 141 11.14 -15.22 5.81
CA SER A 141 12.28 -15.95 5.23
C SER A 141 13.47 -15.02 5.02
N GLY A 142 14.62 -15.60 4.60
CA GLY A 142 15.86 -14.86 4.34
C GLY A 142 15.75 -13.76 3.27
N GLU A 143 14.80 -13.86 2.35
CA GLU A 143 14.51 -12.83 1.31
C GLU A 143 13.51 -11.76 1.77
N LEU A 144 13.22 -11.67 3.07
CA LEU A 144 12.24 -10.76 3.65
C LEU A 144 10.79 -10.99 3.16
N ALA A 145 10.55 -12.08 2.44
CA ALA A 145 9.23 -12.50 1.99
C ALA A 145 8.42 -13.15 3.13
N CYS A 146 7.12 -13.25 2.95
CA CYS A 146 6.25 -13.99 3.86
C CYS A 146 6.67 -15.47 3.90
N ASP A 147 7.03 -15.95 5.09
CA ASP A 147 7.25 -17.36 5.36
C ASP A 147 5.92 -18.00 5.77
N VAL A 148 5.36 -18.79 4.87
CA VAL A 148 4.01 -19.36 5.03
C VAL A 148 3.94 -20.25 6.27
N ASP A 149 4.94 -21.09 6.51
CA ASP A 149 4.93 -22.02 7.65
C ASP A 149 5.01 -21.29 8.99
N LYS A 150 5.82 -20.24 9.07
CA LYS A 150 5.88 -19.36 10.25
C LYS A 150 4.59 -18.55 10.43
N LEU A 151 3.96 -18.11 9.34
CA LEU A 151 2.68 -17.44 9.40
C LEU A 151 1.59 -18.38 9.93
N LEU A 152 1.54 -19.62 9.42
CA LEU A 152 0.60 -20.64 9.88
C LEU A 152 0.80 -20.99 11.36
N ALA A 153 2.05 -21.11 11.81
CA ALA A 153 2.38 -21.36 13.22
C ALA A 153 1.98 -20.20 14.15
N ALA A 154 1.79 -18.99 13.62
CA ALA A 154 1.36 -17.81 14.37
C ALA A 154 -0.18 -17.66 14.45
N ILE A 155 -0.94 -18.48 13.71
CA ILE A 155 -2.40 -18.47 13.77
C ILE A 155 -2.85 -19.06 15.12
N THR A 156 -3.73 -18.35 15.81
CA THR A 156 -4.32 -18.77 17.09
C THR A 156 -5.86 -18.74 17.01
N PRO A 157 -6.59 -19.30 17.98
CA PRO A 157 -8.05 -19.13 18.04
C PRO A 157 -8.52 -17.66 18.15
N ARG A 158 -7.62 -16.73 18.53
CA ARG A 158 -7.89 -15.29 18.58
C ARG A 158 -7.62 -14.57 17.27
N THR A 159 -6.96 -15.22 16.32
CA THR A 159 -6.69 -14.61 15.00
C THR A 159 -8.02 -14.27 14.32
N LYS A 160 -8.22 -12.98 14.07
CA LYS A 160 -9.44 -12.43 13.45
C LYS A 160 -9.21 -11.97 12.03
N LEU A 161 -8.07 -11.32 11.78
CA LEU A 161 -7.67 -10.88 10.46
C LEU A 161 -6.26 -11.37 10.18
N VAL A 162 -6.05 -12.00 9.02
CA VAL A 162 -4.72 -12.20 8.42
C VAL A 162 -4.62 -11.25 7.25
N VAL A 163 -3.68 -10.30 7.30
CA VAL A 163 -3.56 -9.23 6.30
C VAL A 163 -2.24 -9.40 5.53
N LEU A 164 -2.33 -9.59 4.22
CA LEU A 164 -1.18 -9.84 3.36
C LEU A 164 -1.19 -8.92 2.14
N GLY A 165 -0.11 -8.16 1.96
CA GLY A 165 0.11 -7.37 0.74
C GLY A 165 0.71 -8.24 -0.38
N THR A 166 0.14 -8.18 -1.57
CA THR A 166 0.66 -8.88 -2.75
C THR A 166 0.43 -8.08 -4.02
N PRO A 167 1.47 -7.41 -4.54
CA PRO A 167 2.86 -7.28 -4.05
C PRO A 167 2.97 -6.58 -2.69
N ASN A 168 3.86 -7.08 -1.83
CA ASN A 168 4.08 -6.52 -0.50
C ASN A 168 4.90 -5.22 -0.54
N ASN A 169 4.55 -4.28 0.31
CA ASN A 169 5.34 -3.09 0.60
C ASN A 169 5.98 -3.23 1.99
N PRO A 170 7.35 -3.22 2.14
CA PRO A 170 8.31 -2.62 1.20
C PRO A 170 9.10 -3.61 0.31
N THR A 171 8.85 -4.91 0.37
CA THR A 171 9.73 -5.92 -0.21
C THR A 171 9.52 -6.14 -1.71
N GLY A 172 8.33 -5.82 -2.25
CA GLY A 172 7.98 -6.14 -3.64
C GLY A 172 7.66 -7.61 -3.91
N SER A 173 7.76 -8.47 -2.88
CA SER A 173 7.46 -9.89 -2.96
C SER A 173 5.95 -10.16 -3.10
N VAL A 174 5.62 -11.34 -3.59
CA VAL A 174 4.22 -11.78 -3.77
C VAL A 174 3.89 -13.01 -2.94
N ILE A 175 2.61 -13.25 -2.73
CA ILE A 175 2.06 -14.49 -2.21
C ILE A 175 1.59 -15.32 -3.40
N THR A 176 2.01 -16.59 -3.48
CA THR A 176 1.54 -17.50 -4.53
C THR A 176 0.10 -17.94 -4.28
N LYS A 177 -0.59 -18.40 -5.33
CA LYS A 177 -1.95 -18.95 -5.20
C LYS A 177 -2.00 -20.08 -4.17
N ALA A 178 -1.10 -21.06 -4.28
CA ALA A 178 -1.04 -22.20 -3.35
C ALA A 178 -0.78 -21.77 -1.89
N ALA A 179 0.07 -20.73 -1.68
CA ALA A 179 0.31 -20.19 -0.36
C ALA A 179 -0.94 -19.54 0.24
N ALA A 180 -1.68 -18.75 -0.54
CA ALA A 180 -2.91 -18.11 -0.10
C ALA A 180 -4.00 -19.13 0.25
N GLU A 181 -4.18 -20.17 -0.59
CA GLU A 181 -5.11 -21.28 -0.33
C GLU A 181 -4.76 -22.05 0.95
N LYS A 182 -3.46 -22.34 1.18
CA LYS A 182 -2.97 -22.99 2.40
C LYS A 182 -3.26 -22.18 3.64
N ILE A 183 -3.05 -20.84 3.57
CA ILE A 183 -3.35 -19.93 4.67
C ILE A 183 -4.86 -19.89 4.95
N LEU A 184 -5.67 -19.72 3.90
CA LEU A 184 -7.14 -19.66 3.99
C LEU A 184 -7.74 -20.93 4.63
N ALA A 185 -7.21 -22.11 4.24
CA ALA A 185 -7.62 -23.38 4.81
C ALA A 185 -7.31 -23.52 6.33
N ALA A 186 -6.25 -22.87 6.80
CA ALA A 186 -5.82 -22.90 8.20
C ALA A 186 -6.52 -21.87 9.10
N LEU A 187 -7.28 -20.94 8.51
CA LEU A 187 -7.94 -19.88 9.29
C LEU A 187 -9.02 -20.43 10.23
N PRO A 188 -9.12 -19.87 11.46
CA PRO A 188 -10.30 -20.09 12.29
C PRO A 188 -11.60 -19.71 11.57
N PRO A 189 -12.74 -20.36 11.88
CA PRO A 189 -14.01 -20.12 11.16
C PRO A 189 -14.49 -18.66 11.18
N ARG A 190 -14.08 -17.87 12.19
CA ARG A 190 -14.45 -16.46 12.37
C ARG A 190 -13.40 -15.47 11.84
N ALA A 191 -12.34 -15.96 11.21
CA ALA A 191 -11.26 -15.12 10.68
C ALA A 191 -11.45 -14.81 9.20
N LEU A 192 -10.89 -13.66 8.77
CA LEU A 192 -10.83 -13.23 7.37
C LEU A 192 -9.37 -13.23 6.87
N LEU A 193 -9.18 -13.60 5.62
CA LEU A 193 -7.96 -13.36 4.87
C LEU A 193 -8.14 -12.07 4.06
N VAL A 194 -7.35 -11.06 4.39
CA VAL A 194 -7.33 -9.77 3.70
C VAL A 194 -6.15 -9.75 2.74
N ILE A 195 -6.43 -9.69 1.45
CA ILE A 195 -5.44 -9.57 0.38
C ILE A 195 -5.37 -8.10 -0.05
N ASP A 196 -4.28 -7.41 0.31
CA ASP A 196 -4.04 -6.03 -0.11
C ASP A 196 -3.32 -6.01 -1.46
N GLU A 197 -4.07 -5.71 -2.50
CA GLU A 197 -3.66 -5.66 -3.90
C GLU A 197 -3.39 -4.23 -4.39
N ALA A 198 -2.84 -3.37 -3.52
CA ALA A 198 -2.55 -1.97 -3.89
C ALA A 198 -1.60 -1.83 -5.10
N TYR A 199 -0.88 -2.88 -5.48
CA TYR A 199 0.07 -2.91 -6.60
C TYR A 199 -0.25 -3.99 -7.64
N GLN A 200 -1.46 -4.54 -7.64
CA GLN A 200 -1.85 -5.67 -8.49
C GLN A 200 -1.70 -5.36 -9.99
N GLU A 201 -2.09 -4.15 -10.41
CA GLU A 201 -2.02 -3.74 -11.80
C GLU A 201 -0.57 -3.63 -12.30
N TYR A 202 0.38 -3.26 -11.43
CA TYR A 202 1.81 -3.32 -11.75
C TYR A 202 2.29 -4.76 -11.88
N ALA A 203 1.85 -5.64 -10.98
CA ALA A 203 2.21 -7.06 -11.03
C ALA A 203 1.66 -7.78 -12.27
N ALA A 204 0.61 -7.27 -12.89
CA ALA A 204 0.08 -7.80 -14.14
C ALA A 204 1.08 -7.72 -15.32
N ALA A 205 2.05 -6.78 -15.26
CA ALA A 205 3.15 -6.71 -16.23
C ALA A 205 4.18 -7.85 -16.10
N TRP A 206 4.06 -8.72 -15.07
CA TRP A 206 4.94 -9.85 -14.79
C TRP A 206 4.14 -11.16 -14.85
N PRO A 207 3.69 -11.60 -16.05
CA PRO A 207 2.85 -12.79 -16.19
C PRO A 207 3.60 -14.09 -15.83
N GLU A 208 4.92 -14.08 -15.86
CA GLU A 208 5.79 -15.19 -15.47
C GLU A 208 5.88 -15.43 -13.96
N VAL A 209 5.43 -14.48 -13.13
CA VAL A 209 5.48 -14.60 -11.68
C VAL A 209 4.18 -15.20 -11.17
N ASP A 210 4.27 -16.36 -10.49
CA ASP A 210 3.14 -16.96 -9.79
C ASP A 210 2.73 -16.09 -8.60
N LYS A 211 1.50 -15.62 -8.64
CA LYS A 211 0.90 -14.75 -7.62
C LYS A 211 -0.59 -15.01 -7.48
N VAL A 212 -1.10 -14.86 -6.27
CA VAL A 212 -2.55 -14.95 -6.04
C VAL A 212 -3.28 -13.80 -6.74
N ASP A 213 -4.43 -14.10 -7.30
CA ASP A 213 -5.50 -13.13 -7.60
C ASP A 213 -6.53 -13.22 -6.47
N GLY A 214 -6.61 -12.14 -5.68
CA GLY A 214 -7.52 -12.10 -4.53
C GLY A 214 -8.98 -12.16 -4.96
N LEU A 215 -9.33 -11.66 -6.13
CA LEU A 215 -10.70 -11.73 -6.66
C LEU A 215 -11.09 -13.18 -7.04
N GLU A 216 -10.18 -13.93 -7.64
CA GLU A 216 -10.42 -15.35 -7.88
C GLU A 216 -10.59 -16.13 -6.58
N LEU A 217 -9.75 -15.84 -5.59
CA LEU A 217 -9.85 -16.47 -4.27
C LEU A 217 -11.15 -16.11 -3.56
N LEU A 218 -11.61 -14.85 -3.62
CA LEU A 218 -12.90 -14.40 -3.09
C LEU A 218 -14.09 -15.17 -3.69
N ARG A 219 -14.02 -15.54 -4.96
CA ARG A 219 -15.07 -16.34 -5.61
C ARG A 219 -15.20 -17.75 -5.04
N THR A 220 -14.16 -18.24 -4.38
CA THR A 220 -14.14 -19.60 -3.80
C THR A 220 -14.46 -19.62 -2.30
N ASP A 221 -14.18 -18.53 -1.56
CA ASP A 221 -14.41 -18.49 -0.12
C ASP A 221 -14.81 -17.06 0.33
N ARG A 222 -15.98 -16.93 0.95
CA ARG A 222 -16.51 -15.67 1.49
C ARG A 222 -15.66 -15.05 2.61
N ARG A 223 -14.70 -15.78 3.17
CA ARG A 223 -13.76 -15.28 4.19
C ARG A 223 -12.58 -14.51 3.59
N VAL A 224 -12.58 -14.26 2.31
CA VAL A 224 -11.59 -13.43 1.63
C VAL A 224 -12.13 -12.01 1.50
N LEU A 225 -11.28 -11.02 1.76
CA LEU A 225 -11.53 -9.60 1.47
C LEU A 225 -10.35 -9.05 0.69
N VAL A 226 -10.62 -8.36 -0.40
CA VAL A 226 -9.59 -7.77 -1.26
C VAL A 226 -9.61 -6.26 -1.12
N LEU A 227 -8.44 -5.64 -0.94
CA LEU A 227 -8.27 -4.20 -0.93
C LEU A 227 -7.56 -3.74 -2.19
N ARG A 228 -8.10 -2.75 -2.88
CA ARG A 228 -7.50 -2.09 -4.06
C ARG A 228 -7.56 -0.57 -3.95
N THR A 229 -6.71 0.13 -4.69
CA THR A 229 -6.60 1.59 -4.58
C THR A 229 -6.41 2.27 -5.93
N PHE A 230 -6.95 3.46 -6.08
CA PHE A 230 -6.64 4.34 -7.20
C PHE A 230 -5.39 5.20 -6.97
N SER A 231 -4.77 5.10 -5.79
CA SER A 231 -3.60 5.91 -5.43
C SER A 231 -2.32 5.55 -6.18
N LYS A 232 -2.23 4.34 -6.77
CA LYS A 232 -1.01 3.80 -7.36
C LYS A 232 -1.05 3.87 -8.89
N ILE A 233 -1.47 2.81 -9.55
CA ILE A 233 -1.42 2.71 -11.02
C ILE A 233 -2.21 3.84 -11.73
N TYR A 234 -3.33 4.27 -11.16
CA TYR A 234 -4.17 5.32 -11.74
C TYR A 234 -3.65 6.74 -11.50
N GLY A 235 -2.57 6.92 -10.69
CA GLY A 235 -1.97 8.22 -10.40
C GLY A 235 -2.84 9.15 -9.54
N LEU A 236 -3.80 8.63 -8.77
CA LEU A 236 -4.78 9.42 -8.01
C LEU A 236 -4.48 9.46 -6.49
N ALA A 237 -3.19 9.43 -6.11
CA ALA A 237 -2.79 9.40 -4.70
C ALA A 237 -3.33 10.57 -3.88
N GLY A 238 -3.36 11.78 -4.45
CA GLY A 238 -3.82 13.01 -3.79
C GLY A 238 -5.33 13.09 -3.60
N ILE A 239 -6.12 12.37 -4.40
CA ILE A 239 -7.59 12.40 -4.36
C ILE A 239 -8.18 11.51 -3.27
N ARG A 240 -7.43 10.49 -2.81
CA ARG A 240 -7.81 9.61 -1.71
C ARG A 240 -9.05 8.75 -2.00
N VAL A 241 -8.93 7.75 -2.85
CA VAL A 241 -9.99 6.78 -3.13
C VAL A 241 -9.43 5.37 -3.32
N GLY A 242 -10.14 4.40 -2.79
CA GLY A 242 -9.89 2.98 -2.89
C GLY A 242 -11.17 2.19 -2.69
N TYR A 243 -11.09 0.89 -2.82
CA TYR A 243 -12.24 0.02 -2.65
C TYR A 243 -11.87 -1.33 -2.04
N ALA A 244 -12.86 -1.96 -1.40
CA ALA A 244 -12.82 -3.33 -0.94
C ALA A 244 -13.78 -4.18 -1.75
N LEU A 245 -13.38 -5.44 -1.97
CA LEU A 245 -14.22 -6.49 -2.53
C LEU A 245 -14.36 -7.58 -1.45
N GLY A 246 -15.57 -8.08 -1.23
CA GLY A 246 -15.81 -9.08 -0.19
C GLY A 246 -17.25 -9.54 -0.11
N ASP A 247 -17.52 -10.39 0.88
CA ASP A 247 -18.90 -10.76 1.23
C ASP A 247 -19.70 -9.51 1.63
N GLN A 248 -20.90 -9.36 1.07
CA GLN A 248 -21.75 -8.20 1.32
C GLN A 248 -21.97 -7.95 2.82
N ALA A 249 -22.21 -9.00 3.62
CA ALA A 249 -22.47 -8.85 5.05
C ALA A 249 -21.24 -8.29 5.80
N VAL A 250 -20.03 -8.57 5.33
CA VAL A 250 -18.79 -7.98 5.86
C VAL A 250 -18.66 -6.53 5.44
N LEU A 251 -18.94 -6.23 4.17
CA LEU A 251 -18.82 -4.84 3.67
C LEU A 251 -19.90 -3.91 4.25
N ASP A 252 -21.10 -4.41 4.53
CA ASP A 252 -22.17 -3.63 5.16
C ASP A 252 -21.79 -3.15 6.58
N VAL A 253 -20.96 -3.91 7.32
CA VAL A 253 -20.50 -3.47 8.65
C VAL A 253 -19.43 -2.38 8.56
N LEU A 254 -18.67 -2.28 7.47
CA LEU A 254 -17.72 -1.16 7.27
C LEU A 254 -18.46 0.18 7.21
N GLY A 255 -19.62 0.22 6.56
CA GLY A 255 -20.48 1.41 6.50
C GLY A 255 -20.99 1.90 7.87
N ARG A 256 -21.01 1.03 8.91
CA ARG A 256 -21.45 1.40 10.27
C ARG A 256 -20.39 2.17 11.06
N VAL A 257 -19.11 1.95 10.76
CA VAL A 257 -17.96 2.61 11.41
C VAL A 257 -17.32 3.68 10.52
N GLY A 258 -17.64 3.66 9.22
CA GLY A 258 -17.18 4.63 8.25
C GLY A 258 -17.75 6.03 8.50
N ARG A 259 -16.98 7.06 8.19
CA ARG A 259 -17.46 8.44 8.27
C ARG A 259 -18.45 8.72 7.15
N THR A 260 -19.50 9.50 7.45
CA THR A 260 -20.45 9.96 6.42
C THR A 260 -19.70 10.80 5.37
N PHE A 261 -20.00 10.58 4.09
CA PHE A 261 -19.41 11.31 2.96
C PHE A 261 -17.88 11.26 2.86
N HIS A 262 -17.26 10.17 3.32
CA HIS A 262 -15.80 10.04 3.42
C HIS A 262 -15.07 9.97 2.06
N VAL A 263 -15.75 9.63 0.96
CA VAL A 263 -15.19 9.69 -0.40
C VAL A 263 -15.79 10.90 -1.13
N SER A 264 -14.95 11.89 -1.42
CA SER A 264 -15.40 13.14 -2.04
C SER A 264 -15.98 12.94 -3.44
N SER A 265 -16.83 13.89 -3.91
CA SER A 265 -17.38 13.86 -5.28
C SER A 265 -16.28 13.88 -6.34
N LEU A 266 -15.22 14.66 -6.14
CA LEU A 266 -14.06 14.69 -7.04
C LEU A 266 -13.36 13.32 -7.10
N ALA A 267 -13.22 12.65 -5.95
CA ALA A 267 -12.62 11.32 -5.88
C ALA A 267 -13.45 10.27 -6.63
N GLN A 268 -14.78 10.30 -6.45
CA GLN A 268 -15.67 9.37 -7.15
C GLN A 268 -15.64 9.57 -8.66
N ILE A 269 -15.68 10.83 -9.12
CA ILE A 269 -15.69 11.20 -10.55
C ILE A 269 -14.35 10.84 -11.20
N ALA A 270 -13.23 11.20 -10.56
CA ALA A 270 -11.91 10.90 -11.09
C ALA A 270 -11.65 9.38 -11.15
N ALA A 271 -12.03 8.63 -10.09
CA ALA A 271 -11.88 7.19 -10.06
C ALA A 271 -12.76 6.49 -11.10
N LEU A 272 -14.00 6.96 -11.29
CA LEU A 272 -14.91 6.43 -12.31
C LEU A 272 -14.30 6.58 -13.72
N ALA A 273 -13.78 7.77 -14.04
CA ALA A 273 -13.14 8.01 -15.34
C ALA A 273 -11.82 7.24 -15.51
N ALA A 274 -11.00 7.15 -14.45
CA ALA A 274 -9.74 6.41 -14.46
C ALA A 274 -9.94 4.90 -14.62
N LEU A 275 -11.05 4.36 -14.11
CA LEU A 275 -11.34 2.92 -14.18
C LEU A 275 -11.39 2.40 -15.62
N ASP A 276 -11.78 3.24 -16.57
CA ASP A 276 -11.86 2.93 -17.99
C ASP A 276 -10.61 3.36 -18.79
N ASP A 277 -9.53 3.75 -18.11
CA ASP A 277 -8.29 4.20 -18.75
C ASP A 277 -7.24 3.09 -18.79
N ASP A 278 -7.57 2.01 -19.50
CA ASP A 278 -6.69 0.83 -19.60
C ASP A 278 -5.37 1.17 -20.29
N GLU A 279 -5.36 2.17 -21.22
CA GLU A 279 -4.13 2.62 -21.87
C GLU A 279 -3.13 3.19 -20.86
N HIS A 280 -3.58 4.08 -19.97
CA HIS A 280 -2.75 4.65 -18.90
C HIS A 280 -2.28 3.57 -17.92
N VAL A 281 -3.14 2.63 -17.55
CA VAL A 281 -2.80 1.49 -16.69
C VAL A 281 -1.69 0.64 -17.32
N HIS A 282 -1.85 0.24 -18.57
CA HIS A 282 -0.86 -0.57 -19.27
C HIS A 282 0.46 0.18 -19.49
N ALA A 283 0.40 1.47 -19.85
CA ALA A 283 1.60 2.30 -19.99
C ALA A 283 2.37 2.41 -18.67
N SER A 284 1.66 2.68 -17.57
CA SER A 284 2.24 2.78 -16.23
C SER A 284 2.86 1.46 -15.75
N ALA A 285 2.21 0.34 -16.02
CA ALA A 285 2.72 -0.99 -15.65
C ALA A 285 3.99 -1.35 -16.44
N ARG A 286 4.00 -1.12 -17.76
CA ARG A 286 5.21 -1.33 -18.60
C ARG A 286 6.36 -0.43 -18.19
N HIS A 287 6.09 0.86 -17.95
CA HIS A 287 7.09 1.80 -17.47
C HIS A 287 7.72 1.35 -16.15
N ALA A 288 6.88 0.96 -15.18
CA ALA A 288 7.36 0.48 -13.89
C ALA A 288 8.23 -0.78 -14.02
N ARG A 289 7.82 -1.75 -14.84
CA ARG A 289 8.62 -2.95 -15.13
C ARG A 289 9.99 -2.58 -15.70
N GLY A 290 10.05 -1.76 -16.75
CA GLY A 290 11.32 -1.34 -17.36
C GLY A 290 12.24 -0.61 -16.36
N CYS A 291 11.69 0.28 -15.54
CA CYS A 291 12.45 0.95 -14.48
C CYS A 291 12.98 -0.01 -13.42
N ILE A 292 12.19 -1.00 -13.00
CA ILE A 292 12.62 -2.02 -12.02
C ILE A 292 13.73 -2.88 -12.60
N GLU A 293 13.57 -3.39 -13.82
CA GLU A 293 14.59 -4.18 -14.52
C GLU A 293 15.90 -3.39 -14.63
N ARG A 294 15.81 -2.11 -15.00
CA ARG A 294 16.95 -1.19 -15.08
C ARG A 294 17.60 -0.96 -13.71
N MET A 295 16.84 -0.65 -12.67
CA MET A 295 17.39 -0.47 -11.31
C MET A 295 18.11 -1.72 -10.83
N ARG A 296 17.56 -2.92 -11.09
CA ARG A 296 18.17 -4.18 -10.71
C ARG A 296 19.46 -4.49 -11.48
N ALA A 297 19.54 -4.09 -12.74
CA ALA A 297 20.73 -4.27 -13.57
C ALA A 297 21.85 -3.28 -13.27
N GLU A 298 21.50 -2.00 -13.02
CA GLU A 298 22.47 -0.91 -12.95
C GLU A 298 22.86 -0.49 -11.52
N ILE A 299 22.00 -0.74 -10.50
CA ILE A 299 22.36 -0.41 -9.11
C ILE A 299 23.34 -1.43 -8.58
N GLN A 300 24.48 -0.92 -8.11
CA GLN A 300 25.54 -1.70 -7.49
C GLN A 300 25.48 -1.52 -5.97
N ALA A 301 25.16 -2.60 -5.27
CA ALA A 301 25.16 -2.66 -3.81
C ALA A 301 26.30 -3.63 -3.37
N PRO A 302 27.55 -3.17 -3.27
CA PRO A 302 28.72 -4.06 -3.13
C PRO A 302 28.68 -4.98 -1.91
N ASN A 303 28.07 -4.51 -0.82
CA ASN A 303 27.92 -5.26 0.43
C ASN A 303 26.45 -5.52 0.78
N GLY A 304 25.55 -5.38 -0.19
CA GLY A 304 24.12 -5.45 -0.01
C GLY A 304 23.41 -6.20 -1.14
N LEU A 305 22.12 -5.93 -1.29
CA LEU A 305 21.26 -6.60 -2.27
C LEU A 305 20.16 -5.67 -2.78
N VAL A 306 19.89 -5.69 -4.09
CA VAL A 306 18.68 -5.12 -4.69
C VAL A 306 17.64 -6.25 -4.80
N TYR A 307 16.62 -6.21 -3.94
CA TYR A 307 15.59 -7.25 -3.91
C TYR A 307 14.73 -7.25 -5.17
N PRO A 308 14.29 -8.43 -5.64
CA PRO A 308 13.31 -8.51 -6.73
C PRO A 308 11.98 -7.87 -6.31
N SER A 309 11.30 -7.24 -7.29
CA SER A 309 10.02 -6.60 -7.06
C SER A 309 9.15 -6.65 -8.31
N VAL A 310 7.85 -6.81 -8.13
CA VAL A 310 6.85 -6.70 -9.19
C VAL A 310 5.85 -5.55 -8.92
N ALA A 311 6.21 -4.65 -7.98
CA ALA A 311 5.46 -3.42 -7.68
C ALA A 311 5.96 -2.24 -8.53
N ASN A 312 5.92 -1.01 -8.00
CA ASN A 312 6.52 0.17 -8.62
C ASN A 312 7.68 0.76 -7.77
N PHE A 313 8.43 -0.11 -7.11
CA PHE A 313 9.60 0.25 -6.29
C PHE A 313 10.53 -0.96 -6.15
N VAL A 314 11.75 -0.72 -5.71
CA VAL A 314 12.69 -1.74 -5.25
C VAL A 314 13.11 -1.48 -3.81
N LEU A 315 13.34 -2.54 -3.05
CA LEU A 315 13.99 -2.49 -1.76
C LEU A 315 15.49 -2.76 -1.97
N ILE A 316 16.36 -1.99 -1.32
CA ILE A 316 17.80 -2.14 -1.39
C ILE A 316 18.35 -2.28 0.02
N ASP A 317 19.02 -3.39 0.29
CA ASP A 317 19.91 -3.50 1.44
C ASP A 317 21.22 -2.78 1.09
N CYS A 318 21.59 -1.80 1.90
CA CYS A 318 22.79 -1.00 1.68
C CYS A 318 24.08 -1.68 2.18
N GLY A 319 23.99 -2.85 2.85
CA GLY A 319 25.10 -3.51 3.51
C GLY A 319 25.69 -2.71 4.69
N ARG A 320 25.03 -1.64 5.09
CA ARG A 320 25.41 -0.71 6.16
C ARG A 320 24.19 0.08 6.66
N PRO A 321 24.29 0.82 7.79
CA PRO A 321 23.17 1.65 8.27
C PRO A 321 22.64 2.60 7.19
N SER A 322 21.33 2.58 6.97
CA SER A 322 20.68 3.35 5.89
C SER A 322 20.56 4.86 6.17
N LYS A 323 20.69 5.30 7.42
CA LYS A 323 20.56 6.73 7.77
C LYS A 323 21.64 7.59 7.08
N PRO A 324 22.96 7.27 7.16
CA PRO A 324 23.98 8.02 6.43
C PRO A 324 23.82 7.96 4.91
N VAL A 325 23.36 6.82 4.36
CA VAL A 325 23.05 6.66 2.94
C VAL A 325 21.92 7.60 2.53
N TYR A 326 20.83 7.64 3.28
CA TYR A 326 19.71 8.54 3.05
C TYR A 326 20.13 10.01 3.08
N GLU A 327 20.90 10.44 4.10
CA GLU A 327 21.39 11.81 4.22
C GLU A 327 22.32 12.20 3.07
N ALA A 328 23.15 11.27 2.58
CA ALA A 328 24.01 11.50 1.44
C ALA A 328 23.22 11.63 0.12
N LEU A 329 22.13 10.88 -0.03
CA LEU A 329 21.21 11.03 -1.18
C LEU A 329 20.44 12.34 -1.13
N LEU A 330 19.99 12.78 0.05
CA LEU A 330 19.35 14.11 0.20
C LEU A 330 20.27 15.23 -0.27
N ARG A 331 21.56 15.21 0.11
CA ARG A 331 22.56 16.20 -0.35
C ARG A 331 22.77 16.19 -1.86
N ARG A 332 22.42 15.11 -2.56
CA ARG A 332 22.42 15.00 -4.02
C ARG A 332 21.07 15.35 -4.67
N GLY A 333 20.12 15.81 -3.85
CA GLY A 333 18.77 16.14 -4.31
C GLY A 333 17.93 14.92 -4.66
N VAL A 334 18.20 13.75 -4.06
CA VAL A 334 17.42 12.52 -4.27
C VAL A 334 16.76 12.09 -2.97
N ILE A 335 15.43 12.11 -2.94
CA ILE A 335 14.62 11.73 -1.78
C ILE A 335 14.13 10.28 -1.96
N VAL A 336 14.68 9.37 -1.18
CA VAL A 336 14.28 7.96 -1.09
C VAL A 336 13.55 7.67 0.23
N ARG A 337 13.08 6.45 0.45
CA ARG A 337 12.43 6.06 1.69
C ARG A 337 13.37 5.19 2.55
N PRO A 338 13.85 5.68 3.72
CA PRO A 338 14.55 4.83 4.68
C PRO A 338 13.57 3.86 5.35
N MET A 339 14.01 2.63 5.61
CA MET A 339 13.15 1.54 6.06
C MET A 339 13.27 1.24 7.56
N ALA A 340 13.87 2.14 8.33
CA ALA A 340 14.05 1.95 9.79
C ALA A 340 12.72 1.72 10.53
N ALA A 341 11.61 2.38 10.13
CA ALA A 341 10.28 2.19 10.71
C ALA A 341 9.74 0.75 10.54
N TRP A 342 10.26 -0.01 9.56
CA TRP A 342 9.96 -1.44 9.37
C TRP A 342 10.93 -2.35 10.12
N GLY A 343 11.89 -1.78 10.87
CA GLY A 343 12.98 -2.52 11.51
C GLY A 343 14.11 -2.90 10.55
N LEU A 344 14.09 -2.41 9.31
CA LEU A 344 15.14 -2.61 8.30
C LEU A 344 16.10 -1.43 8.30
N THR A 345 16.93 -1.33 9.34
CA THR A 345 17.83 -0.19 9.59
C THR A 345 18.97 -0.06 8.57
N GLY A 346 19.25 -1.11 7.80
CA GLY A 346 20.23 -1.13 6.70
C GLY A 346 19.62 -0.91 5.32
N ALA A 347 18.31 -0.71 5.19
CA ALA A 347 17.66 -0.68 3.88
C ALA A 347 17.02 0.67 3.53
N ILE A 348 16.95 0.93 2.22
CA ILE A 348 16.18 2.01 1.60
C ILE A 348 15.22 1.43 0.57
N ARG A 349 14.09 2.11 0.31
CA ARG A 349 13.18 1.78 -0.78
C ARG A 349 13.18 2.92 -1.79
N ILE A 350 13.29 2.59 -3.07
CA ILE A 350 13.29 3.52 -4.18
C ILE A 350 12.10 3.23 -5.07
N SER A 351 11.21 4.20 -5.24
CA SER A 351 10.09 4.13 -6.18
C SER A 351 10.58 4.36 -7.61
N VAL A 352 9.84 3.86 -8.59
CA VAL A 352 10.06 4.22 -9.98
C VAL A 352 9.85 5.74 -10.15
N GLY A 353 10.71 6.39 -10.93
CA GLY A 353 10.62 7.79 -11.33
C GLY A 353 10.37 7.91 -12.84
N ARG A 354 10.39 9.12 -13.36
CA ARG A 354 10.30 9.37 -14.81
C ARG A 354 11.57 8.90 -15.52
N ASP A 355 11.48 8.63 -16.82
CA ASP A 355 12.61 8.18 -17.63
C ASP A 355 13.79 9.15 -17.61
N ASP A 356 13.53 10.46 -17.56
CA ASP A 356 14.55 11.52 -17.47
C ASP A 356 15.18 11.65 -16.07
N GLU A 357 14.50 11.20 -15.01
CA GLU A 357 14.97 11.23 -13.62
C GLU A 357 15.82 10.01 -13.25
N MET A 358 15.46 8.83 -13.75
CA MET A 358 16.07 7.57 -13.33
C MET A 358 17.59 7.46 -13.52
N PRO A 359 18.21 8.00 -14.61
CA PRO A 359 19.66 8.01 -14.74
C PRO A 359 20.37 8.72 -13.58
N ARG A 360 19.85 9.89 -13.16
CA ARG A 360 20.38 10.65 -12.03
C ARG A 360 20.17 9.91 -10.70
N VAL A 361 19.01 9.29 -10.49
CA VAL A 361 18.71 8.52 -9.27
C VAL A 361 19.68 7.35 -9.16
N ILE A 362 19.83 6.54 -10.20
CA ILE A 362 20.71 5.36 -10.22
C ILE A 362 22.17 5.76 -10.00
N SER A 363 22.64 6.81 -10.67
CA SER A 363 24.01 7.33 -10.49
C SER A 363 24.24 7.79 -9.05
N ALA A 364 23.33 8.58 -8.48
CA ALA A 364 23.45 9.05 -7.10
C ALA A 364 23.48 7.90 -6.09
N VAL A 365 22.63 6.88 -6.30
CA VAL A 365 22.59 5.68 -5.44
C VAL A 365 23.91 4.91 -5.52
N ASN A 366 24.43 4.68 -6.73
CA ASN A 366 25.68 3.98 -6.95
C ASN A 366 26.88 4.71 -6.29
N ASP A 367 26.96 6.04 -6.47
CA ASP A 367 28.02 6.83 -5.86
C ASP A 367 27.98 6.77 -4.34
N VAL A 368 26.78 6.84 -3.75
CA VAL A 368 26.62 6.77 -2.31
C VAL A 368 26.90 5.36 -1.78
N LEU A 369 26.52 4.28 -2.47
CA LEU A 369 26.72 2.91 -2.00
C LEU A 369 28.19 2.44 -2.14
N ARG A 370 28.97 3.01 -3.08
CA ARG A 370 30.41 2.71 -3.23
C ARG A 370 31.28 3.40 -2.18
N GLY A 371 30.94 4.62 -1.76
CA GLY A 371 31.67 5.40 -0.75
C GLY A 371 31.14 5.13 0.67
#